data_b488c70bc217596715d9d32a724a7816
#
_entry.id   b488c70bc217596715d9d32a724a7816
#
_cell.length_a   1.000
_cell.length_b   1.000
_cell.length_c   1.000
_cell.angle_alpha   90.00
_cell.angle_beta   90.00
_cell.angle_gamma   90.00
#
_symmetry.space_group_name_H-M   'P 1'
#
loop_
_entity.id
_entity.type
_entity.pdbx_description
1 polymer ?
#
loop_
_entity_poly.entity_id
_entity_poly.type
_entity_poly.pdbx_seq_one_letter_code
_entity_poly.pdbx_strand_id
1 'polypeptide(L)'
;VPSVWQYVKNEEDRKVVELVISQTVFHRSYIAPPGTPAAALETLRTAIDATMNDKELLDEAEKLRIDIAPLPGANVQALVEKLYATPKEIVAKAKQAIKP
;
A
#
# COMPACT_ATOMS: atom_id res chain seq x y z
N VAL A 1 -10.86 11.27 -14.29
CA VAL A 1 -9.54 11.04 -14.93
C VAL A 1 -9.43 9.56 -15.28
N PRO A 2 -9.00 9.19 -16.51
CA PRO A 2 -8.84 7.78 -16.89
C PRO A 2 -7.80 7.08 -16.00
N SER A 3 -8.10 5.83 -15.63
CA SER A 3 -7.15 5.03 -14.86
C SER A 3 -6.03 4.49 -15.75
N VAL A 4 -4.80 4.44 -15.25
CA VAL A 4 -3.64 3.85 -15.95
C VAL A 4 -3.91 2.41 -16.41
N TRP A 5 -4.75 1.69 -15.69
CA TRP A 5 -5.13 0.30 -16.01
C TRP A 5 -5.87 0.14 -17.33
N GLN A 6 -6.47 1.18 -17.87
CA GLN A 6 -7.13 1.17 -19.18
C GLN A 6 -6.13 1.12 -20.35
N TYR A 7 -4.89 1.53 -20.10
CA TYR A 7 -3.82 1.57 -21.10
C TYR A 7 -2.90 0.36 -21.04
N VAL A 8 -2.96 -0.43 -19.98
CA VAL A 8 -2.14 -1.64 -19.80
C VAL A 8 -2.84 -2.83 -20.44
N LYS A 9 -2.28 -3.32 -21.55
CA LYS A 9 -2.93 -4.31 -22.44
C LYS A 9 -2.49 -5.75 -22.17
N ASN A 10 -1.39 -5.97 -21.51
CA ASN A 10 -0.85 -7.30 -21.24
C ASN A 10 -0.46 -7.46 -19.76
N GLU A 11 -0.35 -8.72 -19.35
CA GLU A 11 -0.11 -9.08 -17.94
C GLU A 11 1.31 -8.72 -17.46
N GLU A 12 2.27 -8.72 -18.36
CA GLU A 12 3.66 -8.37 -18.03
C GLU A 12 3.78 -6.87 -17.71
N ASP A 13 3.25 -6.01 -18.60
CA ASP A 13 3.23 -4.56 -18.39
C ASP A 13 2.40 -4.20 -17.15
N ARG A 14 1.33 -4.95 -16.88
CA ARG A 14 0.53 -4.80 -15.66
C ARG A 14 1.39 -4.98 -14.41
N LYS A 15 2.19 -6.06 -14.35
CA LYS A 15 3.11 -6.31 -13.23
C LYS A 15 4.18 -5.23 -13.09
N VAL A 16 4.69 -4.71 -14.21
CA VAL A 16 5.66 -3.59 -14.19
C VAL A 16 5.02 -2.34 -13.60
N VAL A 17 3.84 -1.95 -14.08
CA VAL A 17 3.11 -0.78 -13.57
C VAL A 17 2.76 -0.98 -12.09
N GLU A 18 2.26 -2.14 -11.70
CA GLU A 18 1.93 -2.48 -10.31
C GLU A 18 3.16 -2.32 -9.40
N LEU A 19 4.33 -2.81 -9.82
CA LEU A 19 5.58 -2.66 -9.08
C LEU A 19 5.98 -1.18 -8.93
N VAL A 20 5.91 -0.41 -10.00
CA VAL A 20 6.31 1.02 -10.00
C VAL A 20 5.40 1.86 -9.11
N ILE A 21 4.08 1.64 -9.17
CA ILE A 21 3.12 2.42 -8.39
C ILE A 21 2.92 1.90 -6.96
N SER A 22 3.43 0.71 -6.63
CA SER A 22 3.27 0.10 -5.30
C SER A 22 3.74 0.99 -4.15
N GLN A 23 4.78 1.80 -4.39
CA GLN A 23 5.30 2.75 -3.41
C GLN A 23 4.25 3.77 -2.93
N THR A 24 3.21 4.05 -3.73
CA THR A 24 2.16 4.98 -3.34
C THR A 24 1.28 4.43 -2.24
N VAL A 25 1.19 3.11 -2.12
CA VAL A 25 0.42 2.42 -1.07
C VAL A 25 1.08 2.56 0.30
N PHE A 26 2.42 2.65 0.32
CA PHE A 26 3.20 2.75 1.57
C PHE A 26 3.43 4.20 2.04
N HIS A 27 2.84 5.17 1.38
CA HIS A 27 3.16 6.59 1.57
C HIS A 27 2.98 7.07 3.02
N ARG A 28 2.05 6.50 3.79
CA ARG A 28 1.77 6.87 5.19
C ARG A 28 1.59 5.64 6.08
N SER A 29 2.49 4.66 5.93
CA SER A 29 2.46 3.44 6.74
C SER A 29 3.07 3.66 8.10
N TYR A 30 2.44 3.09 9.13
CA TYR A 30 3.04 2.91 10.45
C TYR A 30 3.84 1.63 10.47
N ILE A 31 5.06 1.69 10.97
CA ILE A 31 6.01 0.57 10.97
C ILE A 31 6.41 0.26 12.41
N ALA A 32 6.31 -1.00 12.80
CA ALA A 32 6.84 -1.49 14.06
C ALA A 32 8.29 -1.99 13.89
N PRO A 33 9.18 -1.79 14.86
CA PRO A 33 10.53 -2.32 14.81
C PRO A 33 10.57 -3.85 14.71
N PRO A 34 11.62 -4.43 14.09
CA PRO A 34 11.85 -5.86 14.15
C PRO A 34 11.90 -6.36 15.59
N GLY A 35 11.29 -7.51 15.86
CA GLY A 35 11.25 -8.10 17.21
C GLY A 35 10.13 -7.53 18.10
N THR A 36 9.26 -6.67 17.62
CA THR A 36 8.06 -6.26 18.36
C THR A 36 7.22 -7.49 18.72
N PRO A 37 6.86 -7.69 20.00
CA PRO A 37 6.04 -8.84 20.42
C PRO A 37 4.73 -8.91 19.64
N ALA A 38 4.32 -10.12 19.25
CA ALA A 38 3.11 -10.32 18.45
C ALA A 38 1.86 -9.73 19.10
N ALA A 39 1.72 -9.87 20.42
CA ALA A 39 0.59 -9.30 21.16
C ALA A 39 0.56 -7.76 21.08
N ALA A 40 1.70 -7.10 21.17
CA ALA A 40 1.80 -5.64 21.04
C ALA A 40 1.45 -5.19 19.61
N LEU A 41 1.93 -5.92 18.59
CA LEU A 41 1.63 -5.65 17.19
C LEU A 41 0.12 -5.78 16.90
N GLU A 42 -0.51 -6.81 17.44
CA GLU A 42 -1.96 -7.02 17.30
C GLU A 42 -2.77 -5.91 17.98
N THR A 43 -2.36 -5.53 19.18
CA THR A 43 -2.98 -4.40 19.89
C THR A 43 -2.89 -3.11 19.08
N LEU A 44 -1.72 -2.80 18.51
CA LEU A 44 -1.53 -1.61 17.68
C LEU A 44 -2.38 -1.65 16.40
N ARG A 45 -2.43 -2.80 15.72
CA ARG A 45 -3.26 -2.99 14.52
C ARG A 45 -4.74 -2.75 14.83
N THR A 46 -5.24 -3.38 15.88
CA THR A 46 -6.64 -3.22 16.32
C THR A 46 -6.96 -1.77 16.68
N ALA A 47 -6.05 -1.09 17.38
CA ALA A 47 -6.24 0.31 17.76
C ALA A 47 -6.26 1.23 16.55
N ILE A 48 -5.35 1.04 15.58
CA ILE A 48 -5.33 1.81 14.33
C ILE A 48 -6.59 1.57 13.51
N ASP A 49 -7.00 0.31 13.35
CA ASP A 49 -8.20 -0.04 12.58
C ASP A 49 -9.46 0.58 13.24
N ALA A 50 -9.56 0.56 14.57
CA ALA A 50 -10.65 1.21 15.31
C ALA A 50 -10.64 2.73 15.11
N THR A 51 -9.46 3.36 15.18
CA THR A 51 -9.30 4.80 14.98
C THR A 51 -9.71 5.23 13.58
N MET A 52 -9.32 4.45 12.54
CA MET A 52 -9.66 4.76 11.16
C MET A 52 -11.16 4.60 10.83
N ASN A 53 -11.92 3.92 11.71
CA ASN A 53 -13.37 3.78 11.61
C ASN A 53 -14.12 4.64 12.66
N ASP A 54 -13.39 5.46 13.41
CA ASP A 54 -14.01 6.34 14.40
C ASP A 54 -14.81 7.46 13.75
N LYS A 55 -16.02 7.66 14.22
CA LYS A 55 -16.95 8.62 13.63
C LYS A 55 -16.45 10.06 13.72
N GLU A 56 -15.83 10.47 14.83
CA GLU A 56 -15.33 11.84 14.99
C GLU A 56 -14.20 12.11 14.03
N LEU A 57 -13.28 11.15 13.86
CA LEU A 57 -12.20 11.24 12.89
C LEU A 57 -12.74 11.38 11.46
N LEU A 58 -13.72 10.56 11.08
CA LEU A 58 -14.30 10.58 9.74
C LEU A 58 -15.06 11.89 9.49
N ASP A 59 -15.84 12.38 10.44
CA ASP A 59 -16.57 13.65 10.35
C ASP A 59 -15.59 14.85 10.21
N GLU A 60 -14.44 14.80 10.88
CA GLU A 60 -13.41 15.83 10.79
C GLU A 60 -12.63 15.77 9.47
N ALA A 61 -12.29 14.58 9.02
CA ALA A 61 -11.66 14.38 7.72
C ALA A 61 -12.54 14.88 6.57
N GLU A 62 -13.84 14.63 6.63
CA GLU A 62 -14.80 15.15 5.63
C GLU A 62 -14.81 16.67 5.59
N LYS A 63 -14.86 17.35 6.76
CA LYS A 63 -14.79 18.82 6.84
C LYS A 63 -13.51 19.38 6.24
N LEU A 64 -12.40 18.67 6.43
CA LEU A 64 -11.08 19.04 5.90
C LEU A 64 -10.86 18.58 4.46
N ARG A 65 -11.80 17.86 3.87
CA ARG A 65 -11.73 17.24 2.53
C ARG A 65 -10.52 16.31 2.40
N ILE A 66 -10.27 15.53 3.44
CA ILE A 66 -9.23 14.50 3.48
C ILE A 66 -9.90 13.14 3.29
N ASP A 67 -9.49 12.43 2.23
CA ASP A 67 -9.95 11.06 1.99
C ASP A 67 -9.27 10.10 2.98
N ILE A 68 -10.08 9.37 3.74
CA ILE A 68 -9.63 8.30 4.63
C ILE A 68 -9.87 6.96 3.92
N ALA A 69 -8.79 6.32 3.48
CA ALA A 69 -8.81 5.03 2.80
C ALA A 69 -7.82 4.07 3.50
N PRO A 70 -8.19 3.50 4.66
CA PRO A 70 -7.29 2.66 5.42
C PRO A 70 -7.01 1.33 4.72
N LEU A 71 -5.76 0.87 4.81
CA LEU A 71 -5.36 -0.47 4.41
C LEU A 71 -4.94 -1.24 5.66
N PRO A 72 -5.63 -2.35 6.03
CA PRO A 72 -5.27 -3.13 7.20
C PRO A 72 -3.82 -3.63 7.19
N GLY A 73 -3.18 -3.67 8.35
CA GLY A 73 -1.77 -4.03 8.47
C GLY A 73 -1.41 -5.41 7.88
N ALA A 74 -2.34 -6.39 7.96
CA ALA A 74 -2.16 -7.69 7.31
C ALA A 74 -2.09 -7.58 5.77
N ASN A 75 -2.89 -6.70 5.18
CA ASN A 75 -2.89 -6.47 3.74
C ASN A 75 -1.61 -5.76 3.30
N VAL A 76 -1.11 -4.81 4.10
CA VAL A 76 0.18 -4.15 3.87
C VAL A 76 1.31 -5.19 3.91
N GLN A 77 1.32 -6.08 4.90
CA GLN A 77 2.30 -7.15 5.02
C GLN A 77 2.28 -8.07 3.79
N ALA A 78 1.10 -8.53 3.38
CA ALA A 78 0.95 -9.37 2.19
C ALA A 78 1.43 -8.68 0.90
N LEU A 79 1.18 -7.36 0.79
CA LEU A 79 1.66 -6.57 -0.34
C LEU A 79 3.19 -6.50 -0.37
N VAL A 80 3.84 -6.28 0.78
CA VAL A 80 5.31 -6.30 0.88
C VAL A 80 5.86 -7.64 0.44
N GLU A 81 5.31 -8.76 0.93
CA GLU A 81 5.72 -10.11 0.55
C GLU A 81 5.57 -10.34 -0.96
N LYS A 82 4.44 -9.93 -1.54
CA LYS A 82 4.20 -10.00 -2.99
C LYS A 82 5.26 -9.21 -3.78
N LEU A 83 5.62 -8.01 -3.33
CA LEU A 83 6.63 -7.18 -4.00
C LEU A 83 8.02 -7.82 -3.96
N TYR A 84 8.41 -8.39 -2.82
CA TYR A 84 9.69 -9.12 -2.71
C TYR A 84 9.72 -10.40 -3.56
N ALA A 85 8.57 -11.02 -3.81
CA ALA A 85 8.44 -12.19 -4.69
C ALA A 85 8.37 -11.84 -6.18
N THR A 86 8.46 -10.55 -6.56
CA THR A 86 8.40 -10.12 -7.96
C THR A 86 9.53 -10.74 -8.78
N PRO A 87 9.25 -11.38 -9.94
CA PRO A 87 10.26 -11.97 -10.82
C PRO A 87 11.31 -10.95 -11.25
N LYS A 88 12.57 -11.41 -11.35
CA LYS A 88 13.71 -10.54 -11.71
C LYS A 88 13.55 -9.85 -13.06
N GLU A 89 12.89 -10.51 -14.02
CA GLU A 89 12.59 -9.96 -15.35
C GLU A 89 11.69 -8.73 -15.24
N ILE A 90 10.66 -8.80 -14.40
CA ILE A 90 9.72 -7.68 -14.14
C ILE A 90 10.46 -6.52 -13.47
N VAL A 91 11.32 -6.82 -12.49
CA VAL A 91 12.16 -5.81 -11.84
C VAL A 91 13.11 -5.14 -12.85
N ALA A 92 13.71 -5.90 -13.76
CA ALA A 92 14.59 -5.36 -14.79
C ALA A 92 13.83 -4.42 -15.74
N LYS A 93 12.64 -4.82 -16.21
CA LYS A 93 11.76 -3.97 -17.03
C LYS A 93 11.33 -2.70 -16.30
N ALA A 94 10.91 -2.81 -15.05
CA ALA A 94 10.55 -1.64 -14.23
C ALA A 94 11.73 -0.66 -14.14
N LYS A 95 12.94 -1.16 -13.87
CA LYS A 95 14.15 -0.32 -13.85
C LYS A 95 14.43 0.40 -15.17
N GLN A 96 14.13 -0.25 -16.31
CA GLN A 96 14.27 0.40 -17.61
C GLN A 96 13.21 1.47 -17.84
N ALA A 97 11.97 1.20 -17.44
CA ALA A 97 10.85 2.11 -17.62
C ALA A 97 10.98 3.42 -16.80
N ILE A 98 11.68 3.39 -15.66
CA ILE A 98 11.88 4.56 -14.79
C ILE A 98 13.25 5.23 -14.97
N LYS A 99 14.08 4.76 -15.91
CA LYS A 99 15.32 5.47 -16.24
C LYS A 99 15.00 6.79 -16.91
N PRO A 100 15.68 7.88 -16.51
CA PRO A 100 15.55 9.18 -17.16
C PRO A 100 16.11 9.16 -18.58
#